data_0a76835b2bc98955e929af9c96b51170
#
_entry.id   0a76835b2bc98955e929af9c96b51170
#
_cell.length_a   1.000
_cell.length_b   1.000
_cell.length_c   1.000
_cell.angle_alpha   90.00
_cell.angle_beta   90.00
_cell.angle_gamma   90.00
#
_symmetry.space_group_name_H-M   'P 1'
#
loop_
_entity.id
_entity.type
_entity.pdbx_description
1 polymer ?
#
loop_
_entity_poly.entity_id
_entity_poly.type
_entity_poly.pdbx_seq_one_letter_code
_entity_poly.pdbx_strand_id
1 'polypeptide(L)'
;MTFVQRLSTALALVLTTLIAGPAPAVASEPTTERNRQFIAQAFNQWAQGGRTFFTDVLAPDVIWTIKGTSPSAGTYRGRDDFLKRAVQPFAKRLASPVRPTVTDIWADGDDVVVHWNGTATAADGAPYRNSYVWIMRMQNLQAVEVTAFLDLVPYDDVIRRIPLEAGDVE
;
A
#
# COMPACT_ATOMS: atom_id res chain seq x y z
N MET A 1 -32.91 -86.73 -31.46
CA MET A 1 -33.52 -85.42 -31.69
C MET A 1 -33.15 -84.56 -30.50
N THR A 2 -32.13 -83.78 -30.66
CA THR A 2 -31.58 -82.91 -29.55
C THR A 2 -31.67 -81.47 -29.97
N PHE A 3 -32.48 -80.70 -29.27
CA PHE A 3 -32.69 -79.30 -29.50
C PHE A 3 -31.61 -78.49 -28.79
N VAL A 4 -30.77 -77.77 -29.49
CA VAL A 4 -29.77 -76.84 -28.92
C VAL A 4 -30.35 -75.47 -28.83
N GLN A 5 -30.54 -75.01 -27.63
CA GLN A 5 -31.04 -73.65 -27.31
C GLN A 5 -29.86 -72.66 -27.22
N ARG A 6 -29.80 -71.73 -28.14
CA ARG A 6 -28.80 -70.61 -28.11
C ARG A 6 -29.25 -69.52 -27.18
N LEU A 7 -28.50 -69.31 -26.09
CA LEU A 7 -28.64 -68.13 -25.24
C LEU A 7 -27.91 -66.95 -25.91
N SER A 8 -28.65 -65.90 -26.24
CA SER A 8 -28.10 -64.63 -26.67
C SER A 8 -27.97 -63.73 -25.46
N THR A 9 -26.75 -63.46 -25.03
CA THR A 9 -26.45 -62.49 -23.96
C THR A 9 -26.35 -61.12 -24.58
N ALA A 10 -27.33 -60.26 -24.32
CA ALA A 10 -27.28 -58.82 -24.67
C ALA A 10 -26.44 -58.08 -23.62
N LEU A 11 -25.29 -57.58 -24.01
CA LEU A 11 -24.45 -56.69 -23.19
C LEU A 11 -24.98 -55.28 -23.30
N ALA A 12 -25.65 -54.79 -22.25
CA ALA A 12 -26.09 -53.38 -22.14
C ALA A 12 -24.92 -52.52 -21.72
N LEU A 13 -24.44 -51.67 -22.63
CA LEU A 13 -23.41 -50.64 -22.34
C LEU A 13 -24.11 -49.45 -21.67
N VAL A 14 -23.92 -49.28 -20.37
CA VAL A 14 -24.39 -48.11 -19.63
C VAL A 14 -23.37 -46.99 -19.84
N LEU A 15 -23.70 -46.00 -20.66
CA LEU A 15 -22.91 -44.78 -20.88
C LEU A 15 -23.21 -43.80 -19.72
N THR A 16 -22.36 -43.75 -18.70
CA THR A 16 -22.44 -42.75 -17.65
C THR A 16 -21.87 -41.42 -18.18
N THR A 17 -22.73 -40.49 -18.55
CA THR A 17 -22.37 -39.11 -18.86
C THR A 17 -22.02 -38.37 -17.56
N LEU A 18 -20.74 -38.09 -17.36
CA LEU A 18 -20.27 -37.19 -16.28
C LEU A 18 -20.70 -35.73 -16.65
N ILE A 19 -21.73 -35.25 -16.01
CA ILE A 19 -22.10 -33.84 -16.11
C ILE A 19 -21.11 -33.08 -15.23
N ALA A 20 -20.09 -32.44 -15.83
CA ALA A 20 -19.25 -31.49 -15.15
C ALA A 20 -20.10 -30.25 -14.79
N GLY A 21 -20.43 -30.11 -13.52
CA GLY A 21 -21.08 -28.91 -13.02
C GLY A 21 -20.17 -27.68 -13.24
N PRO A 22 -20.73 -26.46 -13.36
CA PRO A 22 -19.92 -25.25 -13.46
C PRO A 22 -19.02 -25.15 -12.24
N ALA A 23 -17.71 -24.92 -12.47
CA ALA A 23 -16.76 -24.64 -11.41
C ALA A 23 -17.24 -23.43 -10.59
N PRO A 24 -17.12 -23.44 -9.25
CA PRO A 24 -17.51 -22.27 -8.46
C PRO A 24 -16.72 -21.07 -8.94
N ALA A 25 -17.41 -20.00 -9.36
CA ALA A 25 -16.81 -18.72 -9.66
C ALA A 25 -16.14 -18.21 -8.36
N VAL A 26 -14.83 -18.06 -8.37
CA VAL A 26 -14.11 -17.40 -7.28
C VAL A 26 -14.63 -15.95 -7.27
N ALA A 27 -15.41 -15.59 -6.26
CA ALA A 27 -15.91 -14.24 -6.09
C ALA A 27 -14.66 -13.32 -5.94
N SER A 28 -14.52 -12.33 -6.82
CA SER A 28 -13.48 -11.32 -6.67
C SER A 28 -13.74 -10.57 -5.36
N GLU A 29 -12.69 -10.40 -4.54
CA GLU A 29 -12.78 -9.61 -3.31
C GLU A 29 -13.34 -8.21 -3.60
N PRO A 30 -14.21 -7.67 -2.74
CA PRO A 30 -14.71 -6.31 -2.87
C PRO A 30 -13.53 -5.31 -2.97
N THR A 31 -13.65 -4.28 -3.78
CA THR A 31 -12.61 -3.25 -4.00
C THR A 31 -12.11 -2.68 -2.68
N THR A 32 -13.01 -2.40 -1.74
CA THR A 32 -12.72 -1.92 -0.38
C THR A 32 -11.70 -2.81 0.33
N GLU A 33 -11.98 -4.11 0.43
CA GLU A 33 -11.12 -5.04 1.16
C GLU A 33 -9.77 -5.24 0.45
N ARG A 34 -9.77 -5.32 -0.86
CA ARG A 34 -8.54 -5.42 -1.65
C ARG A 34 -7.63 -4.21 -1.47
N ASN A 35 -8.18 -2.99 -1.49
CA ASN A 35 -7.42 -1.76 -1.25
C ASN A 35 -6.89 -1.69 0.18
N ARG A 36 -7.72 -2.05 1.17
CA ARG A 36 -7.34 -2.11 2.58
C ARG A 36 -6.18 -3.08 2.82
N GLN A 37 -6.26 -4.29 2.27
CA GLN A 37 -5.23 -5.32 2.42
C GLN A 37 -3.93 -4.93 1.74
N PHE A 38 -3.99 -4.35 0.53
CA PHE A 38 -2.82 -3.88 -0.19
C PHE A 38 -2.04 -2.83 0.62
N ILE A 39 -2.75 -1.83 1.16
CA ILE A 39 -2.13 -0.78 1.98
C ILE A 39 -1.58 -1.35 3.31
N ALA A 40 -2.32 -2.24 3.96
CA ALA A 40 -1.85 -2.91 5.18
C ALA A 40 -0.54 -3.70 4.93
N GLN A 41 -0.47 -4.43 3.82
CA GLN A 41 0.73 -5.17 3.43
C GLN A 41 1.91 -4.23 3.14
N ALA A 42 1.69 -3.13 2.41
CA ALA A 42 2.72 -2.16 2.11
C ALA A 42 3.31 -1.51 3.38
N PHE A 43 2.46 -1.10 4.33
CA PHE A 43 2.90 -0.59 5.62
C PHE A 43 3.68 -1.62 6.44
N ASN A 44 3.22 -2.89 6.45
CA ASN A 44 3.92 -3.97 7.14
C ASN A 44 5.32 -4.22 6.55
N GLN A 45 5.46 -4.22 5.23
CA GLN A 45 6.77 -4.33 4.57
C GLN A 45 7.69 -3.16 4.94
N TRP A 46 7.16 -1.92 4.96
CA TRP A 46 7.91 -0.75 5.38
C TRP A 46 8.35 -0.84 6.85
N ALA A 47 7.47 -1.25 7.75
CA ALA A 47 7.80 -1.46 9.16
C ALA A 47 8.94 -2.48 9.35
N GLN A 48 9.00 -3.52 8.50
CA GLN A 48 10.05 -4.55 8.50
C GLN A 48 11.35 -4.12 7.80
N GLY A 49 11.42 -2.91 7.25
CA GLY A 49 12.62 -2.38 6.63
C GLY A 49 12.58 -2.22 5.12
N GLY A 50 11.45 -2.52 4.49
CA GLY A 50 11.23 -2.24 3.06
C GLY A 50 11.47 -0.78 2.74
N ARG A 51 11.96 -0.51 1.53
CA ARG A 51 12.33 0.84 1.05
C ARG A 51 11.51 1.29 -0.15
N THR A 52 10.61 0.44 -0.65
CA THR A 52 9.87 0.64 -1.90
C THR A 52 8.45 1.16 -1.69
N PHE A 53 8.05 1.47 -0.44
CA PHE A 53 6.68 1.88 -0.11
C PHE A 53 6.13 2.92 -1.09
N PHE A 54 6.84 4.03 -1.28
CA PHE A 54 6.35 5.12 -2.13
C PHE A 54 6.33 4.76 -3.63
N THR A 55 7.27 3.93 -4.09
CA THR A 55 7.29 3.47 -5.48
C THR A 55 6.23 2.43 -5.79
N ASP A 56 5.89 1.60 -4.81
CA ASP A 56 4.90 0.53 -4.96
C ASP A 56 3.47 1.05 -4.80
N VAL A 57 3.28 2.00 -3.87
CA VAL A 57 1.94 2.50 -3.49
C VAL A 57 1.50 3.69 -4.32
N LEU A 58 2.40 4.62 -4.69
CA LEU A 58 2.02 5.85 -5.38
C LEU A 58 2.00 5.69 -6.89
N ALA A 59 0.95 6.19 -7.53
CA ALA A 59 0.92 6.37 -8.98
C ALA A 59 2.02 7.36 -9.42
N PRO A 60 2.56 7.24 -10.67
CA PRO A 60 3.57 8.17 -11.16
C PRO A 60 3.12 9.64 -11.15
N ASP A 61 1.83 9.87 -11.40
CA ASP A 61 1.17 11.19 -11.49
C ASP A 61 0.39 11.58 -10.22
N VAL A 62 0.64 10.93 -9.10
CA VAL A 62 -0.03 11.18 -7.82
C VAL A 62 -0.04 12.66 -7.45
N ILE A 63 -1.15 13.13 -6.87
CA ILE A 63 -1.22 14.44 -6.22
C ILE A 63 -1.11 14.21 -4.71
N TRP A 64 0.01 14.64 -4.12
CA TRP A 64 0.25 14.54 -2.68
C TRP A 64 0.14 15.90 -2.02
N THR A 65 -0.74 16.04 -1.04
CA THR A 65 -0.91 17.29 -0.29
C THR A 65 -0.63 17.08 1.20
N ILE A 66 0.39 17.79 1.72
CA ILE A 66 0.64 17.93 3.17
C ILE A 66 -0.16 19.13 3.66
N LYS A 67 -1.14 18.88 4.53
CA LYS A 67 -2.02 19.91 5.08
C LYS A 67 -1.34 20.66 6.22
N GLY A 68 -1.54 21.98 6.24
CA GLY A 68 -1.03 22.88 7.28
C GLY A 68 -0.60 24.21 6.72
N THR A 69 0.02 25.03 7.58
CA THR A 69 0.49 26.40 7.26
C THR A 69 2.00 26.55 7.45
N SER A 70 2.71 25.47 7.80
CA SER A 70 4.17 25.52 7.97
C SER A 70 4.89 25.47 6.62
N PRO A 71 6.20 25.80 6.58
CA PRO A 71 7.02 25.70 5.37
C PRO A 71 7.02 24.31 4.71
N SER A 72 6.85 23.25 5.49
CA SER A 72 6.79 21.85 4.99
C SER A 72 5.42 21.44 4.44
N ALA A 73 4.38 22.28 4.63
CA ALA A 73 3.07 22.06 4.03
C ALA A 73 3.10 22.43 2.53
N GLY A 74 2.27 21.74 1.73
CA GLY A 74 2.19 22.05 0.30
C GLY A 74 1.63 20.90 -0.52
N THR A 75 1.50 21.15 -1.83
CA THR A 75 1.03 20.16 -2.81
C THR A 75 2.16 19.84 -3.78
N TYR A 76 2.37 18.55 -3.99
CA TYR A 76 3.35 17.96 -4.89
C TYR A 76 2.59 17.25 -6.01
N ARG A 77 3.05 17.42 -7.25
CA ARG A 77 2.42 16.84 -8.44
C ARG A 77 3.36 15.85 -9.10
N GLY A 78 3.03 14.59 -9.02
CA GLY A 78 3.86 13.47 -9.41
C GLY A 78 4.69 12.90 -8.26
N ARG A 79 4.85 11.57 -8.29
CA ARG A 79 5.63 10.82 -7.29
C ARG A 79 7.06 11.32 -7.17
N ASP A 80 7.71 11.58 -8.29
CA ASP A 80 9.11 12.01 -8.31
C ASP A 80 9.28 13.42 -7.70
N ASP A 81 8.35 14.36 -7.97
CA ASP A 81 8.33 15.68 -7.35
C ASP A 81 8.17 15.58 -5.83
N PHE A 82 7.24 14.74 -5.37
CA PHE A 82 7.04 14.47 -3.94
C PHE A 82 8.28 13.85 -3.29
N LEU A 83 8.87 12.83 -3.92
CA LEU A 83 10.08 12.19 -3.39
C LEU A 83 11.24 13.17 -3.32
N LYS A 84 11.48 13.95 -4.36
CA LYS A 84 12.60 14.89 -4.44
C LYS A 84 12.46 16.06 -3.47
N ARG A 85 11.27 16.62 -3.33
CA ARG A 85 11.05 17.88 -2.59
C ARG A 85 10.56 17.71 -1.15
N ALA A 86 9.96 16.56 -0.81
CA ALA A 86 9.47 16.30 0.54
C ALA A 86 10.21 15.14 1.22
N VAL A 87 10.22 13.94 0.60
CA VAL A 87 10.71 12.73 1.28
C VAL A 87 12.22 12.74 1.43
N GLN A 88 12.98 12.95 0.34
CA GLN A 88 14.44 12.89 0.36
C GLN A 88 15.09 13.94 1.25
N PRO A 89 14.67 15.23 1.23
CA PRO A 89 15.26 16.23 2.11
C PRO A 89 15.07 15.91 3.58
N PHE A 90 13.94 15.34 3.97
CA PHE A 90 13.71 14.88 5.32
C PHE A 90 14.54 13.63 5.65
N ALA A 91 14.52 12.62 4.76
CA ALA A 91 15.26 11.37 4.95
C ALA A 91 16.78 11.57 5.09
N LYS A 92 17.37 12.51 4.36
CA LYS A 92 18.80 12.88 4.47
C LYS A 92 19.18 13.46 5.83
N ARG A 93 18.22 13.91 6.63
CA ARG A 93 18.40 14.42 7.99
C ARG A 93 18.23 13.36 9.08
N LEU A 94 18.06 12.11 8.69
CA LEU A 94 17.85 11.00 9.62
C LEU A 94 19.04 10.05 9.63
N ALA A 95 19.50 9.67 10.83
CA ALA A 95 20.48 8.61 11.04
C ALA A 95 19.84 7.22 10.88
N SER A 96 18.52 7.09 11.14
CA SER A 96 17.75 5.87 10.86
C SER A 96 16.49 6.21 10.08
N PRO A 97 16.05 5.36 9.13
CA PRO A 97 14.83 5.61 8.39
C PRO A 97 13.61 5.58 9.31
N VAL A 98 12.55 6.31 8.92
CA VAL A 98 11.26 6.26 9.60
C VAL A 98 10.71 4.83 9.57
N ARG A 99 10.28 4.35 10.74
CA ARG A 99 9.58 3.07 10.91
C ARG A 99 8.14 3.35 11.30
N PRO A 100 7.17 2.92 10.50
CA PRO A 100 5.77 3.09 10.81
C PRO A 100 5.27 2.04 11.79
N THR A 101 4.34 2.45 12.65
CA THR A 101 3.46 1.58 13.43
C THR A 101 2.04 1.98 13.12
N VAL A 102 1.33 1.14 12.38
CA VAL A 102 -0.08 1.40 12.02
C VAL A 102 -0.95 1.23 13.27
N THR A 103 -1.82 2.21 13.49
CA THR A 103 -2.84 2.18 14.53
C THR A 103 -4.13 1.61 13.96
N ASP A 104 -4.62 2.18 12.84
CA ASP A 104 -5.86 1.77 12.20
C ASP A 104 -5.79 1.99 10.68
N ILE A 105 -6.54 1.16 9.94
CA ILE A 105 -6.80 1.32 8.50
C ILE A 105 -8.30 1.18 8.26
N TRP A 106 -8.90 2.22 7.72
CA TRP A 106 -10.29 2.23 7.25
C TRP A 106 -10.31 2.32 5.74
N ALA A 107 -11.27 1.67 5.10
CA ALA A 107 -11.48 1.76 3.66
C ALA A 107 -12.95 1.80 3.32
N ASP A 108 -13.30 2.55 2.26
CA ASP A 108 -14.62 2.61 1.66
C ASP A 108 -14.46 2.81 0.13
N GLY A 109 -14.81 1.81 -0.64
CA GLY A 109 -14.61 1.80 -2.09
C GLY A 109 -13.13 2.01 -2.45
N ASP A 110 -12.86 3.13 -3.11
CA ASP A 110 -11.53 3.52 -3.55
C ASP A 110 -10.76 4.36 -2.51
N ASP A 111 -11.40 4.76 -1.42
CA ASP A 111 -10.77 5.58 -0.40
C ASP A 111 -10.22 4.71 0.75
N VAL A 112 -8.95 4.97 1.13
CA VAL A 112 -8.27 4.32 2.25
C VAL A 112 -7.71 5.38 3.18
N VAL A 113 -8.03 5.27 4.47
CA VAL A 113 -7.50 6.14 5.53
C VAL A 113 -6.58 5.31 6.42
N VAL A 114 -5.36 5.79 6.63
CA VAL A 114 -4.39 5.15 7.54
C VAL A 114 -4.00 6.12 8.64
N HIS A 115 -4.24 5.72 9.88
CA HIS A 115 -3.66 6.36 11.07
C HIS A 115 -2.43 5.56 11.51
N TRP A 116 -1.29 6.22 11.63
CA TRP A 116 -0.04 5.56 11.98
C TRP A 116 0.94 6.49 12.70
N ASN A 117 1.86 5.91 13.46
CA ASN A 117 2.94 6.61 14.14
C ASN A 117 4.27 6.29 13.47
N GLY A 118 5.12 7.30 13.31
CA GLY A 118 6.47 7.16 12.77
C GLY A 118 7.52 7.41 13.85
N THR A 119 8.55 6.57 13.87
CA THR A 119 9.73 6.75 14.72
C THR A 119 11.00 6.69 13.90
N ALA A 120 11.98 7.52 14.24
CA ALA A 120 13.31 7.54 13.64
C ALA A 120 14.32 8.14 14.62
N THR A 121 15.59 8.14 14.24
CA THR A 121 16.65 8.91 14.89
C THR A 121 17.14 9.96 13.92
N ALA A 122 17.14 11.21 14.32
CA ALA A 122 17.69 12.31 13.54
C ALA A 122 19.23 12.23 13.49
N ALA A 123 19.87 12.88 12.50
CA ALA A 123 21.31 12.80 12.28
C ALA A 123 22.13 13.36 13.48
N ASP A 124 21.55 14.22 14.29
CA ASP A 124 22.12 14.72 15.54
C ASP A 124 21.94 13.79 16.75
N GLY A 125 21.36 12.60 16.54
CA GLY A 125 21.09 11.59 17.57
C GLY A 125 19.77 11.78 18.32
N ALA A 126 19.05 12.88 18.12
CA ALA A 126 17.78 13.10 18.78
C ALA A 126 16.66 12.18 18.23
N PRO A 127 15.75 11.69 19.09
CA PRO A 127 14.62 10.89 18.62
C PRO A 127 13.63 11.73 17.81
N TYR A 128 13.17 11.17 16.70
CA TYR A 128 12.03 11.68 15.95
C TYR A 128 10.80 10.80 16.18
N ARG A 129 9.68 11.41 16.53
CA ARG A 129 8.37 10.77 16.72
C ARG A 129 7.30 11.67 16.12
N ASN A 130 6.37 11.08 15.39
CA ASN A 130 5.27 11.82 14.80
C ASN A 130 4.05 10.92 14.62
N SER A 131 2.87 11.53 14.52
CA SER A 131 1.61 10.87 14.23
C SER A 131 1.07 11.38 12.90
N TYR A 132 0.50 10.47 12.12
CA TYR A 132 0.08 10.73 10.75
C TYR A 132 -1.31 10.20 10.49
N VAL A 133 -2.08 10.93 9.69
CA VAL A 133 -3.28 10.42 9.02
C VAL A 133 -3.14 10.68 7.53
N TRP A 134 -3.14 9.63 6.75
CA TRP A 134 -3.14 9.71 5.29
C TRP A 134 -4.50 9.26 4.74
N ILE A 135 -5.10 10.09 3.92
CA ILE A 135 -6.33 9.80 3.16
C ILE A 135 -5.89 9.59 1.72
N MET A 136 -6.06 8.37 1.21
CA MET A 136 -5.59 7.95 -0.10
C MET A 136 -6.76 7.58 -0.98
N ARG A 137 -6.81 8.12 -2.21
CA ARG A 137 -7.69 7.63 -3.26
C ARG A 137 -6.94 6.65 -4.14
N MET A 138 -7.48 5.45 -4.24
CA MET A 138 -6.85 4.32 -4.92
C MET A 138 -7.43 4.11 -6.32
N GLN A 139 -6.57 3.82 -7.30
CA GLN A 139 -6.94 3.31 -8.62
C GLN A 139 -5.98 2.20 -9.00
N ASN A 140 -6.48 1.03 -9.36
CA ASN A 140 -5.65 -0.12 -9.77
C ASN A 140 -4.54 -0.46 -8.75
N LEU A 141 -4.84 -0.43 -7.44
CA LEU A 141 -3.90 -0.63 -6.33
C LEU A 141 -2.78 0.42 -6.26
N GLN A 142 -2.97 1.60 -6.83
CA GLN A 142 -2.06 2.73 -6.64
C GLN A 142 -2.82 3.94 -6.10
N ALA A 143 -2.20 4.69 -5.20
CA ALA A 143 -2.76 5.95 -4.72
C ALA A 143 -2.52 7.05 -5.77
N VAL A 144 -3.60 7.59 -6.32
CA VAL A 144 -3.57 8.70 -7.30
C VAL A 144 -3.72 10.07 -6.64
N GLU A 145 -4.26 10.11 -5.43
CA GLU A 145 -4.36 11.31 -4.61
C GLU A 145 -4.11 10.94 -3.15
N VAL A 146 -3.33 11.77 -2.44
CA VAL A 146 -3.08 11.61 -1.01
C VAL A 146 -3.22 12.96 -0.32
N THR A 147 -4.06 13.00 0.72
CA THR A 147 -4.09 14.09 1.67
C THR A 147 -3.43 13.62 2.97
N ALA A 148 -2.31 14.25 3.34
CA ALA A 148 -1.52 13.88 4.50
C ALA A 148 -1.66 14.93 5.61
N PHE A 149 -1.99 14.47 6.80
CA PHE A 149 -1.94 15.22 8.04
C PHE A 149 -0.84 14.65 8.92
N LEU A 150 -0.05 15.50 9.52
CA LEU A 150 0.99 15.15 10.51
C LEU A 150 1.20 16.33 11.44
N ASP A 151 1.82 16.08 12.60
CA ASP A 151 2.31 17.17 13.41
C ASP A 151 3.53 17.79 12.72
N LEU A 152 3.36 19.02 12.22
CA LEU A 152 4.41 19.72 11.49
C LEU A 152 5.49 20.29 12.43
N VAL A 153 5.21 20.44 13.73
CA VAL A 153 6.20 21.00 14.68
C VAL A 153 7.45 20.12 14.78
N PRO A 154 7.39 18.82 15.11
CA PRO A 154 8.59 17.97 15.16
C PRO A 154 9.20 17.73 13.77
N TYR A 155 8.39 17.76 12.70
CA TYR A 155 8.89 17.62 11.34
C TYR A 155 9.76 18.82 10.93
N ASP A 156 9.23 20.04 11.07
CA ASP A 156 9.94 21.28 10.76
C ASP A 156 11.14 21.50 11.66
N ASP A 157 11.08 21.03 12.91
CA ASP A 157 12.20 21.09 13.83
C ASP A 157 13.42 20.32 13.30
N VAL A 158 13.22 19.11 12.79
CA VAL A 158 14.30 18.33 12.16
C VAL A 158 14.86 19.07 10.94
N ILE A 159 13.98 19.60 10.08
CA ILE A 159 14.40 20.36 8.88
C ILE A 159 15.26 21.58 9.26
N ARG A 160 14.87 22.31 10.30
CA ARG A 160 15.52 23.56 10.72
C ARG A 160 16.86 23.32 11.42
N ARG A 161 16.93 22.34 12.34
CA ARG A 161 18.12 22.16 13.19
C ARG A 161 19.21 21.31 12.53
N ILE A 162 18.91 20.59 11.45
CA ILE A 162 19.87 19.77 10.71
C ILE A 162 19.96 20.33 9.28
N PRO A 163 20.81 21.35 9.02
CA PRO A 163 21.01 21.84 7.66
C PRO A 163 21.64 20.76 6.78
N LEU A 164 21.26 20.73 5.50
CA LEU A 164 21.96 19.92 4.49
C LEU A 164 23.08 20.74 3.88
N GLU A 165 24.22 20.09 3.65
CA GLU A 165 25.32 20.69 2.88
C GLU A 165 24.90 20.95 1.43
N ALA A 166 25.55 21.93 0.77
CA ALA A 166 25.18 22.34 -0.59
C ALA A 166 25.25 21.19 -1.64
N GLY A 167 26.02 20.14 -1.37
CA GLY A 167 26.14 18.94 -2.20
C GLY A 167 25.05 17.88 -1.96
N ASP A 168 24.26 18.03 -0.91
CA ASP A 168 23.19 17.06 -0.56
C ASP A 168 21.86 17.35 -1.25
N VAL A 169 21.77 18.43 -2.03
CA VAL A 169 20.51 18.94 -2.60
C VAL A 169 20.30 18.52 -4.07
N GLU A 170 21.24 17.76 -4.66
CA GLU A 170 21.11 17.22 -6.04
C GLU A 170 20.31 15.93 -6.14
#